data_bff3cec9cdd3212262e0aeb89b086842
#
_entry.id   bff3cec9cdd3212262e0aeb89b086842
#
_cell.length_a   1.000
_cell.length_b   1.000
_cell.length_c   1.000
_cell.angle_alpha   90.00
_cell.angle_beta   90.00
_cell.angle_gamma   90.00
#
_symmetry.space_group_name_H-M   'P 1'
#
loop_
_entity.id
_entity.type
_entity.pdbx_description
1 polymer ?
#
loop_
_entity_poly.entity_id
_entity_poly.type
_entity_poly.pdbx_seq_one_letter_code
_entity_poly.pdbx_strand_id
1 'polypeptide(L)'
;MAGIPFCREIIHQEIKVKKTIILTLLLITALVANGCGNKKNVTDMKDKETTVSAVQQETTQLRTQETTTGLTMDSETQQEETIEEESKTVVVTEVTDSSQTVYETAPQVAEPDNNSFAAGYAAASQYSQLVIVQSNGTNATVTMHELQDDVWTEILRTDGFVGSNGVGEASEFTSATPQGTFPLYFAFGINPDPGTKVPYLQVDEYDYWVGDSSSPLYNQYARADSDTDWDKSKSEKIIDYPTAYGYCLFIGYNIEGVPGKGSCFFLHCSNGRPTAGCVSVPESDMAFILRNIGENCGIVIE
;
A
#
# COMPACT_ATOMS: atom_id res chain seq x y z
N MET A 1 -0.81 12.00 -22.60
CA MET A 1 -1.05 10.85 -21.73
C MET A 1 0.20 9.96 -21.77
N ALA A 2 1.17 10.26 -20.92
CA ALA A 2 2.44 9.52 -20.83
C ALA A 2 2.85 9.51 -19.36
N GLY A 3 2.27 8.62 -18.55
CA GLY A 3 2.46 8.65 -17.10
C GLY A 3 2.61 7.31 -16.40
N ILE A 4 2.78 6.17 -17.09
CA ILE A 4 2.74 4.86 -16.43
C ILE A 4 4.05 4.03 -16.48
N PRO A 5 5.07 4.28 -17.32
CA PRO A 5 6.33 3.56 -17.19
C PRO A 5 7.09 3.87 -15.90
N PHE A 6 6.84 5.04 -15.28
CA PHE A 6 7.62 5.53 -14.13
C PHE A 6 7.36 4.74 -12.83
N CYS A 7 6.12 4.31 -12.58
CA CYS A 7 5.79 3.58 -11.35
C CYS A 7 6.33 2.14 -11.37
N ARG A 8 6.31 1.48 -12.54
CA ARG A 8 6.85 0.12 -12.72
C ARG A 8 8.38 0.07 -12.56
N GLU A 9 9.08 1.10 -13.06
CA GLU A 9 10.54 1.19 -12.88
C GLU A 9 10.94 1.47 -11.44
N ILE A 10 10.20 2.33 -10.72
CA ILE A 10 10.49 2.64 -9.31
C ILE A 10 10.30 1.40 -8.43
N ILE A 11 9.19 0.68 -8.56
CA ILE A 11 8.92 -0.54 -7.80
C ILE A 11 9.96 -1.62 -8.11
N HIS A 12 10.31 -1.79 -9.38
CA HIS A 12 11.32 -2.78 -9.79
C HIS A 12 12.73 -2.40 -9.33
N GLN A 13 13.06 -1.12 -9.33
CA GLN A 13 14.33 -0.59 -8.84
C GLN A 13 14.45 -0.71 -7.32
N GLU A 14 13.39 -0.41 -6.55
CA GLU A 14 13.40 -0.57 -5.10
C GLU A 14 13.54 -2.03 -4.67
N ILE A 15 12.80 -2.95 -5.30
CA ILE A 15 12.93 -4.38 -5.04
C ILE A 15 14.34 -4.87 -5.38
N LYS A 16 14.93 -4.40 -6.46
CA LYS A 16 16.28 -4.76 -6.90
C LYS A 16 17.34 -4.23 -5.93
N VAL A 17 17.19 -2.99 -5.45
CA VAL A 17 18.08 -2.37 -4.46
C VAL A 17 17.98 -3.09 -3.12
N LYS A 18 16.77 -3.37 -2.61
CA LYS A 18 16.55 -4.12 -1.36
C LYS A 18 17.13 -5.54 -1.45
N LYS A 19 16.92 -6.25 -2.57
CA LYS A 19 17.54 -7.58 -2.82
C LYS A 19 19.08 -7.52 -2.81
N THR A 20 19.67 -6.50 -3.40
CA THR A 20 21.12 -6.30 -3.44
C THR A 20 21.66 -6.01 -2.05
N ILE A 21 21.00 -5.18 -1.26
CA ILE A 21 21.41 -4.84 0.12
C ILE A 21 21.35 -6.09 1.02
N ILE A 22 20.27 -6.89 0.94
CA ILE A 22 20.13 -8.13 1.73
C ILE A 22 21.21 -9.14 1.34
N LEU A 23 21.50 -9.30 0.05
CA LEU A 23 22.54 -10.22 -0.44
C LEU A 23 23.93 -9.78 0.02
N THR A 24 24.18 -8.46 0.05
CA THR A 24 25.47 -7.90 0.51
C THR A 24 25.62 -8.07 2.01
N LEU A 25 24.56 -7.88 2.80
CA LEU A 25 24.57 -8.12 4.25
C LEU A 25 24.81 -9.60 4.59
N LEU A 26 24.19 -10.53 3.85
CA LEU A 26 24.41 -11.97 4.03
C LEU A 26 25.84 -12.39 3.67
N LEU A 27 26.45 -11.78 2.66
CA LEU A 27 27.87 -12.01 2.30
C LEU A 27 28.84 -11.47 3.37
N ILE A 28 28.53 -10.33 3.99
CA ILE A 28 29.34 -9.75 5.07
C ILE A 28 29.27 -10.63 6.32
N THR A 29 28.10 -11.16 6.68
CA THR A 29 27.95 -12.07 7.82
C THR A 29 28.65 -13.39 7.61
N ALA A 30 28.69 -13.93 6.38
CA ALA A 30 29.43 -15.15 6.04
C ALA A 30 30.95 -14.95 6.10
N LEU A 31 31.48 -13.77 5.76
CA LEU A 31 32.87 -13.42 5.85
C LEU A 31 33.36 -13.25 7.30
N VAL A 32 32.52 -12.75 8.21
CA VAL A 32 32.83 -12.59 9.64
C VAL A 32 32.82 -13.94 10.36
N ALA A 33 31.95 -14.89 9.94
CA ALA A 33 31.88 -16.22 10.53
C ALA A 33 33.10 -17.13 10.19
N ASN A 34 33.81 -16.87 9.09
CA ASN A 34 34.99 -17.65 8.66
C ASN A 34 36.32 -17.05 9.10
N GLY A 35 36.33 -16.01 9.92
CA GLY A 35 37.52 -15.24 10.33
C GLY A 35 38.23 -15.71 11.59
N CYS A 36 38.05 -16.96 12.07
CA CYS A 36 38.79 -17.49 13.22
C CYS A 36 39.50 -18.80 12.87
N GLY A 37 40.78 -18.69 12.42
CA GLY A 37 41.69 -19.84 12.36
C GLY A 37 42.58 -19.89 11.13
N ASN A 38 43.67 -19.21 11.09
CA ASN A 38 45.06 -19.73 10.96
C ASN A 38 46.06 -18.63 10.55
N LYS A 39 47.00 -18.40 11.41
CA LYS A 39 48.26 -17.69 11.07
C LYS A 39 49.12 -18.60 10.23
N LYS A 40 49.51 -18.20 9.00
CA LYS A 40 50.85 -18.42 8.42
C LYS A 40 51.03 -17.74 7.06
N ASN A 41 52.16 -16.99 6.99
CA ASN A 41 52.94 -16.56 5.84
C ASN A 41 52.42 -15.44 4.92
N VAL A 42 53.03 -14.29 5.18
CA VAL A 42 53.27 -13.15 4.28
C VAL A 42 54.34 -13.58 3.26
N THR A 43 54.01 -13.57 1.96
CA THR A 43 54.91 -13.14 0.87
C THR A 43 54.08 -13.06 -0.42
N ASP A 44 54.28 -11.96 -1.15
CA ASP A 44 53.92 -11.71 -2.56
C ASP A 44 52.44 -11.72 -2.97
N MET A 45 51.90 -10.50 -3.17
CA MET A 45 51.21 -10.11 -4.38
C MET A 45 51.09 -8.58 -4.46
N LYS A 46 52.07 -7.98 -5.09
CA LYS A 46 51.95 -6.72 -5.82
C LYS A 46 51.16 -7.03 -7.11
N ASP A 47 50.38 -6.11 -7.57
CA ASP A 47 49.61 -6.05 -8.80
C ASP A 47 48.13 -6.54 -8.74
N LYS A 48 47.27 -5.61 -8.40
CA LYS A 48 45.94 -5.40 -9.00
C LYS A 48 45.23 -4.17 -8.39
N GLU A 49 45.84 -3.01 -8.52
CA GLU A 49 45.16 -1.70 -8.48
C GLU A 49 44.98 -1.26 -9.94
N THR A 50 43.87 -1.61 -10.57
CA THR A 50 43.37 -0.94 -11.79
C THR A 50 42.03 -1.59 -12.16
N THR A 51 40.96 -1.24 -11.52
CA THR A 51 39.57 -1.40 -12.09
C THR A 51 38.50 -0.78 -11.18
N VAL A 52 38.71 0.37 -10.57
CA VAL A 52 37.65 1.10 -9.83
C VAL A 52 37.41 2.51 -10.38
N SER A 53 38.04 2.90 -11.49
CA SER A 53 37.97 4.27 -12.02
C SER A 53 37.10 4.49 -13.28
N ALA A 54 36.26 3.53 -13.66
CA ALA A 54 35.49 3.60 -14.90
C ALA A 54 33.97 3.67 -14.74
N VAL A 55 33.42 3.82 -13.54
CA VAL A 55 31.95 3.87 -13.32
C VAL A 55 31.44 5.25 -12.89
N GLN A 56 32.28 6.25 -12.79
CA GLN A 56 31.88 7.60 -12.34
C GLN A 56 31.81 8.68 -13.44
N GLN A 57 31.80 8.33 -14.72
CA GLN A 57 31.80 9.35 -15.79
C GLN A 57 30.60 9.28 -16.75
N GLU A 58 29.53 8.56 -16.48
CA GLU A 58 28.38 8.46 -17.40
C GLU A 58 27.06 9.08 -16.90
N THR A 59 27.10 9.95 -15.89
CA THR A 59 25.86 10.57 -15.36
C THR A 59 25.80 12.11 -15.50
N THR A 60 26.49 12.69 -16.49
CA THR A 60 26.47 14.14 -16.65
C THR A 60 26.41 14.55 -18.13
N GLN A 61 25.47 14.03 -18.92
CA GLN A 61 25.09 14.67 -20.18
C GLN A 61 23.71 14.18 -20.65
N LEU A 62 22.67 14.72 -20.07
CA LEU A 62 21.34 14.82 -20.71
C LEU A 62 20.51 15.92 -20.03
N ARG A 63 20.98 17.16 -20.26
CA ARG A 63 20.15 18.33 -19.99
C ARG A 63 20.51 19.36 -21.06
N THR A 64 19.66 19.51 -22.05
CA THR A 64 19.36 20.70 -22.85
C THR A 64 18.81 20.29 -24.21
N GLN A 65 17.52 20.36 -24.36
CA GLN A 65 16.90 20.91 -25.58
C GLN A 65 15.43 21.23 -25.26
N GLU A 66 15.22 22.47 -24.90
CA GLU A 66 13.93 23.15 -25.05
C GLU A 66 13.73 23.43 -26.52
N THR A 67 12.59 23.11 -27.06
CA THR A 67 12.11 23.68 -28.31
C THR A 67 10.75 24.31 -28.10
N THR A 68 10.75 25.61 -28.10
CA THR A 68 9.62 26.52 -28.17
C THR A 68 8.85 26.33 -29.47
N THR A 69 7.55 26.13 -29.39
CA THR A 69 6.64 26.49 -30.48
C THR A 69 5.36 27.03 -29.86
N GLY A 70 5.19 28.32 -29.97
CA GLY A 70 3.95 29.01 -29.69
C GLY A 70 2.98 28.90 -30.85
N LEU A 71 1.70 28.99 -30.52
CA LEU A 71 0.63 29.46 -31.41
C LEU A 71 -0.59 29.87 -30.57
N THR A 72 -0.77 31.19 -30.50
CA THR A 72 -1.94 32.05 -30.74
C THR A 72 -3.27 31.70 -30.11
N MET A 73 -3.72 32.72 -29.40
CA MET A 73 -5.03 33.06 -28.87
C MET A 73 -6.17 32.93 -29.90
N ASP A 74 -7.34 32.52 -29.41
CA ASP A 74 -8.57 33.16 -29.79
C ASP A 74 -9.50 33.29 -28.56
N SER A 75 -10.00 34.51 -28.43
CA SER A 75 -10.89 35.01 -27.40
C SER A 75 -12.34 34.83 -27.81
N GLU A 76 -13.20 34.34 -26.89
CA GLU A 76 -14.64 34.72 -26.93
C GLU A 76 -15.27 34.61 -25.53
N THR A 77 -15.62 35.75 -25.02
CA THR A 77 -16.90 36.27 -24.48
C THR A 77 -17.40 35.69 -23.15
N GLN A 78 -17.27 36.52 -22.13
CA GLN A 78 -17.98 36.51 -20.86
C GLN A 78 -19.49 36.73 -21.06
N GLN A 79 -20.32 36.00 -20.31
CA GLN A 79 -21.61 36.49 -19.85
C GLN A 79 -21.70 36.31 -18.34
N GLU A 80 -21.71 37.47 -17.65
CA GLU A 80 -22.15 37.67 -16.29
C GLU A 80 -23.67 37.51 -16.21
N GLU A 81 -24.14 36.58 -15.36
CA GLU A 81 -25.52 36.62 -14.85
C GLU A 81 -25.51 36.96 -13.36
N THR A 82 -25.92 38.17 -13.08
CA THR A 82 -26.31 38.69 -11.76
C THR A 82 -27.64 38.07 -11.34
N ILE A 83 -27.67 37.42 -10.17
CA ILE A 83 -28.94 37.02 -9.53
C ILE A 83 -29.06 37.80 -8.22
N GLU A 84 -30.17 38.58 -8.16
CA GLU A 84 -30.61 39.44 -7.06
C GLU A 84 -30.97 38.62 -5.80
N GLU A 85 -30.61 39.17 -4.65
CA GLU A 85 -31.03 38.74 -3.31
C GLU A 85 -32.51 39.14 -3.10
N GLU A 86 -33.42 38.16 -2.99
CA GLU A 86 -34.73 38.40 -2.38
C GLU A 86 -34.76 37.83 -0.93
N SER A 87 -34.82 38.76 0.00
CA SER A 87 -35.13 38.55 1.41
C SER A 87 -36.59 38.13 1.56
N LYS A 88 -36.83 36.88 2.02
CA LYS A 88 -38.17 36.43 2.51
C LYS A 88 -38.07 36.04 3.98
N THR A 89 -38.68 36.87 4.79
CA THR A 89 -39.04 36.59 6.19
C THR A 89 -39.94 35.37 6.24
N VAL A 90 -39.51 34.32 6.96
CA VAL A 90 -40.36 33.16 7.24
C VAL A 90 -40.76 33.16 8.72
N VAL A 91 -42.05 33.19 8.92
CA VAL A 91 -42.75 33.06 10.21
C VAL A 91 -42.52 31.67 10.79
N VAL A 92 -42.04 31.57 12.00
CA VAL A 92 -41.87 30.30 12.76
C VAL A 92 -43.27 29.85 13.22
N THR A 93 -43.74 28.73 12.69
CA THR A 93 -44.78 27.91 13.30
C THR A 93 -44.15 26.65 13.89
N GLU A 94 -44.20 26.49 15.20
CA GLU A 94 -43.84 25.28 15.91
C GLU A 94 -44.75 24.12 15.46
N VAL A 95 -44.12 23.08 14.88
CA VAL A 95 -44.75 21.75 14.75
C VAL A 95 -43.81 20.76 15.42
N THR A 96 -44.25 20.29 16.56
CA THR A 96 -43.65 19.14 17.25
C THR A 96 -43.95 17.88 16.44
N ASP A 97 -42.91 17.35 15.77
CA ASP A 97 -42.96 15.98 15.28
C ASP A 97 -41.62 15.27 15.62
N SER A 98 -41.78 14.18 16.34
CA SER A 98 -40.71 13.33 16.82
C SER A 98 -40.25 12.40 15.70
N SER A 99 -39.34 12.88 14.85
CA SER A 99 -38.57 12.03 13.93
C SER A 99 -37.15 11.93 14.48
N GLN A 100 -36.78 10.74 14.93
CA GLN A 100 -35.41 10.40 15.29
C GLN A 100 -34.54 10.55 14.04
N THR A 101 -33.75 11.62 13.99
CA THR A 101 -32.63 11.76 13.06
C THR A 101 -31.55 10.78 13.50
N VAL A 102 -31.34 9.73 12.72
CA VAL A 102 -30.17 8.86 12.84
C VAL A 102 -28.98 9.74 12.43
N TYR A 103 -28.25 10.22 13.43
CA TYR A 103 -26.96 10.84 13.17
C TYR A 103 -26.01 9.73 12.78
N GLU A 104 -25.59 9.72 11.51
CA GLU A 104 -24.43 8.98 11.07
C GLU A 104 -23.23 9.46 11.92
N THR A 105 -22.80 8.61 12.83
CA THR A 105 -21.68 8.94 13.73
C THR A 105 -20.43 9.07 12.87
N ALA A 106 -19.89 10.29 12.82
CA ALA A 106 -18.54 10.52 12.29
C ALA A 106 -17.55 9.55 12.98
N PRO A 107 -16.50 9.08 12.27
CA PRO A 107 -15.51 8.19 12.86
C PRO A 107 -15.03 8.76 14.19
N GLN A 108 -15.14 7.96 15.27
CA GLN A 108 -14.64 8.35 16.58
C GLN A 108 -13.11 8.46 16.46
N VAL A 109 -12.63 9.68 16.40
CA VAL A 109 -11.21 9.97 16.64
C VAL A 109 -10.96 9.62 18.10
N ALA A 110 -10.26 8.53 18.35
CA ALA A 110 -9.88 8.14 19.70
C ALA A 110 -9.06 9.27 20.32
N GLU A 111 -9.35 9.61 21.59
CA GLU A 111 -8.48 10.47 22.38
C GLU A 111 -7.09 9.81 22.42
N PRO A 112 -5.99 10.56 22.21
CA PRO A 112 -4.64 9.99 22.14
C PRO A 112 -4.32 9.30 23.49
N ASP A 113 -4.27 7.98 23.47
CA ASP A 113 -3.73 7.20 24.58
C ASP A 113 -2.21 7.28 24.50
N ASN A 114 -1.60 8.05 25.40
CA ASN A 114 -0.16 8.28 25.46
C ASN A 114 0.68 7.01 25.70
N ASN A 115 0.07 5.84 25.65
CA ASN A 115 0.73 4.55 25.77
C ASN A 115 0.02 3.50 24.92
N SER A 116 -0.10 3.76 23.62
CA SER A 116 -0.70 2.83 22.68
C SER A 116 -0.05 1.44 22.80
N PHE A 117 -0.88 0.39 22.88
CA PHE A 117 -0.43 -1.00 22.95
C PHE A 117 0.47 -1.41 21.75
N ALA A 118 0.51 -0.63 20.67
CA ALA A 118 1.40 -0.83 19.54
C ALA A 118 2.87 -0.92 19.94
N ALA A 119 3.30 -0.19 20.98
CA ALA A 119 4.66 -0.25 21.51
C ALA A 119 5.07 -1.65 22.01
N GLY A 120 4.12 -2.51 22.35
CA GLY A 120 4.35 -3.88 22.82
C GLY A 120 4.65 -4.87 21.69
N TYR A 121 4.42 -4.52 20.43
CA TYR A 121 4.69 -5.40 19.30
C TYR A 121 6.14 -5.32 18.85
N ALA A 122 6.74 -6.46 18.50
CA ALA A 122 8.09 -6.50 17.94
C ALA A 122 8.21 -5.65 16.66
N ALA A 123 7.11 -5.49 15.92
CA ALA A 123 6.99 -4.64 14.73
C ALA A 123 7.26 -3.16 15.03
N ALA A 124 7.01 -2.67 16.25
CA ALA A 124 7.25 -1.29 16.65
C ALA A 124 8.72 -0.85 16.55
N SER A 125 9.64 -1.79 16.54
CA SER A 125 11.07 -1.52 16.31
C SER A 125 11.46 -1.39 14.83
N GLN A 126 10.54 -1.74 13.92
CA GLN A 126 10.81 -1.81 12.47
C GLN A 126 10.03 -0.75 11.68
N TYR A 127 8.87 -0.34 12.19
CA TYR A 127 7.95 0.57 11.52
C TYR A 127 7.70 1.81 12.36
N SER A 128 7.39 2.91 11.72
CA SER A 128 6.92 4.15 12.36
C SER A 128 5.39 4.27 12.35
N GLN A 129 4.71 3.40 11.62
CA GLN A 129 3.26 3.23 11.65
C GLN A 129 2.90 1.75 11.65
N LEU A 130 1.85 1.40 12.36
CA LEU A 130 1.33 0.04 12.43
C LEU A 130 -0.18 0.04 12.24
N VAL A 131 -0.66 -0.82 11.33
CA VAL A 131 -2.03 -1.30 11.34
C VAL A 131 -2.03 -2.62 12.11
N ILE A 132 -2.88 -2.75 13.14
CA ILE A 132 -2.96 -3.96 13.96
C ILE A 132 -4.35 -4.56 13.80
N VAL A 133 -4.39 -5.83 13.40
CA VAL A 133 -5.61 -6.61 13.15
C VAL A 133 -5.71 -7.69 14.21
N GLN A 134 -6.64 -7.52 15.14
CA GLN A 134 -6.92 -8.48 16.19
C GLN A 134 -8.22 -9.23 15.85
N SER A 135 -8.08 -10.51 15.47
CA SER A 135 -9.22 -11.30 15.01
C SER A 135 -9.94 -12.01 16.15
N ASN A 136 -11.26 -12.15 15.98
CA ASN A 136 -12.11 -13.03 16.79
C ASN A 136 -12.98 -13.82 15.82
N GLY A 137 -12.51 -15.01 15.43
CA GLY A 137 -13.09 -15.79 14.35
C GLY A 137 -12.93 -15.09 13.01
N THR A 138 -14.03 -14.67 12.38
CA THR A 138 -14.02 -13.94 11.10
C THR A 138 -14.16 -12.43 11.24
N ASN A 139 -14.49 -11.95 12.44
CA ASN A 139 -14.50 -10.52 12.75
C ASN A 139 -13.12 -10.08 13.23
N ALA A 140 -12.83 -8.81 13.11
CA ALA A 140 -11.59 -8.24 13.60
C ALA A 140 -11.83 -6.82 14.14
N THR A 141 -11.04 -6.42 15.14
CA THR A 141 -10.79 -5.02 15.45
C THR A 141 -9.52 -4.61 14.73
N VAL A 142 -9.61 -3.57 13.91
CA VAL A 142 -8.50 -3.01 13.15
C VAL A 142 -8.18 -1.63 13.71
N THR A 143 -6.91 -1.44 14.10
CA THR A 143 -6.43 -0.16 14.62
C THR A 143 -5.26 0.34 13.83
N MET A 144 -5.11 1.67 13.72
CA MET A 144 -3.93 2.29 13.11
C MET A 144 -3.22 3.15 14.15
N HIS A 145 -1.91 3.01 14.21
CA HIS A 145 -1.06 3.69 15.16
C HIS A 145 0.09 4.38 14.46
N GLU A 146 0.53 5.51 14.99
CA GLU A 146 1.72 6.22 14.54
C GLU A 146 2.67 6.54 15.68
N LEU A 147 3.97 6.56 15.36
CA LEU A 147 5.03 6.95 16.28
C LEU A 147 5.40 8.41 16.05
N GLN A 148 5.16 9.25 17.04
CA GLN A 148 5.58 10.66 17.05
C GLN A 148 6.32 10.95 18.36
N ASP A 149 7.48 11.58 18.30
CA ASP A 149 8.29 11.96 19.46
C ASP A 149 8.49 10.80 20.46
N ASP A 150 8.78 9.61 19.93
CA ASP A 150 8.94 8.33 20.67
C ASP A 150 7.67 7.84 21.40
N VAL A 151 6.50 8.40 21.08
CA VAL A 151 5.21 7.99 21.61
C VAL A 151 4.34 7.37 20.53
N TRP A 152 3.86 6.15 20.77
CA TRP A 152 2.87 5.50 19.91
C TRP A 152 1.46 6.00 20.25
N THR A 153 0.75 6.48 19.24
CA THR A 153 -0.62 6.99 19.36
C THR A 153 -1.56 6.21 18.45
N GLU A 154 -2.68 5.74 18.98
CA GLU A 154 -3.76 5.17 18.18
C GLU A 154 -4.53 6.30 17.49
N ILE A 155 -4.59 6.26 16.15
CA ILE A 155 -5.25 7.29 15.33
C ILE A 155 -6.51 6.78 14.63
N LEU A 156 -6.76 5.47 14.66
CA LEU A 156 -7.99 4.85 14.15
C LEU A 156 -8.26 3.57 14.92
N ARG A 157 -9.55 3.33 15.21
CA ARG A 157 -10.09 2.04 15.64
C ARG A 157 -11.39 1.78 14.90
N THR A 158 -11.50 0.62 14.26
CA THR A 158 -12.68 0.24 13.49
C THR A 158 -12.91 -1.27 13.55
N ASP A 159 -14.12 -1.68 13.29
CA ASP A 159 -14.46 -3.09 13.08
C ASP A 159 -14.14 -3.50 11.63
N GLY A 160 -13.76 -4.76 11.46
CA GLY A 160 -13.42 -5.31 10.17
C GLY A 160 -13.69 -6.80 10.08
N PHE A 161 -13.32 -7.37 8.93
CA PHE A 161 -13.39 -8.81 8.71
C PHE A 161 -12.05 -9.33 8.21
N VAL A 162 -11.81 -10.60 8.54
CA VAL A 162 -10.71 -11.40 8.00
C VAL A 162 -11.26 -12.55 7.15
N GLY A 163 -10.42 -13.45 6.75
CA GLY A 163 -10.79 -14.63 5.96
C GLY A 163 -11.89 -15.46 6.60
N SER A 164 -12.71 -16.11 5.79
CA SER A 164 -13.81 -16.98 6.28
C SER A 164 -13.33 -18.16 7.12
N ASN A 165 -12.05 -18.51 7.06
CA ASN A 165 -11.39 -19.46 7.95
C ASN A 165 -10.53 -18.81 9.04
N GLY A 166 -10.80 -17.51 9.34
CA GLY A 166 -10.08 -16.76 10.37
C GLY A 166 -8.67 -16.37 9.95
N VAL A 167 -7.82 -16.18 10.96
CA VAL A 167 -6.38 -15.86 10.82
C VAL A 167 -5.55 -17.13 11.05
N GLY A 168 -4.52 -17.35 10.21
CA GLY A 168 -3.66 -18.52 10.34
C GLY A 168 -2.71 -18.70 9.16
N GLU A 169 -2.39 -19.95 8.85
CA GLU A 169 -1.58 -20.28 7.69
C GLU A 169 -2.39 -20.10 6.40
N ALA A 170 -1.96 -19.16 5.57
CA ALA A 170 -2.60 -18.86 4.29
C ALA A 170 -1.98 -19.68 3.15
N SER A 171 -2.82 -20.01 2.16
CA SER A 171 -2.41 -20.69 0.93
C SER A 171 -3.42 -20.42 -0.19
N GLU A 172 -3.15 -20.92 -1.40
CA GLU A 172 -4.10 -20.88 -2.53
C GLU A 172 -5.45 -21.55 -2.23
N PHE A 173 -5.49 -22.46 -1.25
CA PHE A 173 -6.62 -23.35 -1.00
C PHE A 173 -7.31 -23.06 0.33
N THR A 174 -6.82 -22.10 1.10
CA THR A 174 -7.42 -21.70 2.36
C THR A 174 -7.97 -20.28 2.24
N SER A 175 -9.16 -20.06 2.78
CA SER A 175 -9.71 -18.72 2.96
C SER A 175 -9.29 -18.14 4.32
N ALA A 176 -8.04 -18.38 4.74
CA ALA A 176 -7.46 -17.84 5.95
C ALA A 176 -6.65 -16.58 5.63
N THR A 177 -6.76 -15.56 6.50
CA THR A 177 -5.87 -14.40 6.44
C THR A 177 -4.51 -14.76 7.02
N PRO A 178 -3.38 -14.42 6.36
CA PRO A 178 -2.06 -14.79 6.84
C PRO A 178 -1.75 -14.15 8.18
N GLN A 179 -1.38 -14.97 9.16
CA GLN A 179 -0.89 -14.52 10.45
C GLN A 179 0.54 -14.00 10.35
N GLY A 180 0.84 -12.87 10.98
CA GLY A 180 2.20 -12.35 11.04
C GLY A 180 2.31 -10.84 10.91
N THR A 181 3.53 -10.39 10.62
CA THR A 181 3.83 -8.97 10.37
C THR A 181 4.31 -8.79 8.94
N PHE A 182 3.69 -7.86 8.22
CA PHE A 182 3.96 -7.63 6.80
C PHE A 182 4.07 -6.13 6.51
N PRO A 183 4.83 -5.70 5.49
CA PRO A 183 4.81 -4.31 5.04
C PRO A 183 3.50 -3.97 4.32
N LEU A 184 3.08 -2.70 4.44
CA LEU A 184 2.02 -2.08 3.62
C LEU A 184 2.70 -1.02 2.74
N TYR A 185 2.70 -1.16 1.43
CA TYR A 185 3.50 -0.27 0.58
C TYR A 185 2.95 0.05 -0.81
N PHE A 186 1.85 -0.57 -1.25
CA PHE A 186 1.25 -0.30 -2.55
C PHE A 186 -0.22 0.01 -2.39
N ALA A 187 -0.57 1.28 -2.64
CA ALA A 187 -1.94 1.77 -2.59
C ALA A 187 -2.55 1.79 -3.98
N PHE A 188 -3.76 1.29 -4.11
CA PHE A 188 -4.50 1.30 -5.37
C PHE A 188 -6.02 1.28 -5.12
N GLY A 189 -6.80 1.53 -6.16
CA GLY A 189 -8.25 1.40 -6.07
C GLY A 189 -8.98 1.91 -7.30
N ILE A 190 -10.26 1.60 -7.36
CA ILE A 190 -11.17 2.04 -8.43
C ILE A 190 -11.56 3.50 -8.23
N ASN A 191 -11.73 3.91 -6.97
CA ASN A 191 -12.05 5.28 -6.63
C ASN A 191 -10.86 6.22 -6.88
N PRO A 192 -11.11 7.52 -7.10
CA PRO A 192 -10.04 8.51 -7.14
C PRO A 192 -9.21 8.51 -5.86
N ASP A 193 -7.94 8.93 -5.96
CA ASP A 193 -7.05 9.09 -4.81
C ASP A 193 -7.73 9.92 -3.70
N PRO A 194 -7.91 9.36 -2.50
CA PRO A 194 -8.51 10.05 -1.37
C PRO A 194 -7.60 11.12 -0.73
N GLY A 195 -6.42 11.38 -1.29
CA GLY A 195 -5.39 12.25 -0.76
C GLY A 195 -4.31 11.47 -0.01
N THR A 196 -3.83 10.35 -0.55
CA THR A 196 -2.76 9.53 0.03
C THR A 196 -1.43 10.28 0.09
N LYS A 197 -0.61 9.95 1.11
CA LYS A 197 0.78 10.42 1.20
C LYS A 197 1.77 9.50 0.49
N VAL A 198 1.33 8.30 0.12
CA VAL A 198 2.11 7.32 -0.66
C VAL A 198 1.61 7.28 -2.10
N PRO A 199 2.40 6.76 -3.07
CA PRO A 199 1.93 6.61 -4.44
C PRO A 199 0.63 5.80 -4.52
N TYR A 200 -0.35 6.31 -5.25
CA TYR A 200 -1.66 5.69 -5.46
C TYR A 200 -1.89 5.39 -6.94
N LEU A 201 -2.31 4.17 -7.24
CA LEU A 201 -2.73 3.77 -8.58
C LEU A 201 -4.26 3.75 -8.66
N GLN A 202 -4.86 4.70 -9.37
CA GLN A 202 -6.26 4.56 -9.78
C GLN A 202 -6.33 3.57 -10.93
N VAL A 203 -7.05 2.47 -10.73
CA VAL A 203 -7.09 1.32 -11.66
C VAL A 203 -8.13 1.51 -12.76
N ASP A 204 -7.91 0.84 -13.89
CA ASP A 204 -8.80 0.74 -15.03
C ASP A 204 -9.08 -0.72 -15.44
N GLU A 205 -9.74 -0.93 -16.59
CA GLU A 205 -10.14 -2.25 -17.09
C GLU A 205 -9.00 -3.18 -17.49
N TYR A 206 -7.76 -2.69 -17.52
CA TYR A 206 -6.56 -3.47 -17.88
C TYR A 206 -5.75 -3.89 -16.66
N ASP A 207 -6.14 -3.50 -15.45
CA ASP A 207 -5.36 -3.71 -14.24
C ASP A 207 -5.74 -5.01 -13.54
N TYR A 208 -4.73 -5.83 -13.27
CA TYR A 208 -4.86 -7.16 -12.67
C TYR A 208 -3.87 -7.35 -11.53
N TRP A 209 -4.24 -8.20 -10.60
CA TRP A 209 -3.30 -8.85 -9.70
C TRP A 209 -3.16 -10.31 -10.13
N VAL A 210 -1.93 -10.72 -10.48
CA VAL A 210 -1.69 -12.02 -11.10
C VAL A 210 -1.75 -13.14 -10.07
N GLY A 211 -2.77 -13.99 -10.16
CA GLY A 211 -2.97 -15.19 -9.35
C GLY A 211 -2.55 -16.49 -10.03
N ASP A 212 -2.02 -16.42 -11.26
CA ASP A 212 -1.49 -17.60 -11.95
C ASP A 212 -0.15 -18.02 -11.36
N SER A 213 -0.17 -19.07 -10.53
CA SER A 213 1.01 -19.60 -9.84
C SER A 213 2.09 -20.18 -10.77
N SER A 214 1.82 -20.33 -12.06
CA SER A 214 2.79 -20.75 -13.08
C SER A 214 3.53 -19.56 -13.71
N SER A 215 3.04 -18.34 -13.50
CA SER A 215 3.63 -17.13 -14.04
C SER A 215 4.77 -16.59 -13.17
N PRO A 216 5.85 -16.03 -13.77
CA PRO A 216 6.86 -15.30 -13.03
C PRO A 216 6.35 -14.01 -12.38
N LEU A 217 5.14 -13.55 -12.75
CA LEU A 217 4.45 -12.40 -12.18
C LEU A 217 3.48 -12.79 -11.05
N TYR A 218 3.45 -14.06 -10.64
CA TYR A 218 2.57 -14.52 -9.57
C TYR A 218 2.65 -13.63 -8.33
N ASN A 219 1.48 -13.26 -7.80
CA ASN A 219 1.29 -12.34 -6.68
C ASN A 219 1.87 -10.93 -6.92
N GLN A 220 1.82 -10.44 -8.17
CA GLN A 220 2.24 -9.10 -8.55
C GLN A 220 1.14 -8.39 -9.34
N TYR A 221 1.16 -7.06 -9.28
CA TYR A 221 0.36 -6.23 -10.16
C TYR A 221 0.87 -6.31 -11.60
N ALA A 222 -0.05 -6.40 -12.56
CA ALA A 222 0.25 -6.35 -14.00
C ALA A 222 -0.88 -5.72 -14.80
N ARG A 223 -0.53 -5.13 -15.96
CA ARG A 223 -1.50 -4.62 -16.94
C ARG A 223 -1.66 -5.62 -18.09
N ALA A 224 -2.89 -5.74 -18.58
CA ALA A 224 -3.29 -6.61 -19.67
C ALA A 224 -3.84 -5.81 -20.87
N ASP A 225 -3.17 -4.71 -21.22
CA ASP A 225 -3.47 -3.87 -22.39
C ASP A 225 -2.91 -4.44 -23.72
N SER A 226 -2.18 -5.56 -23.63
CA SER A 226 -1.64 -6.35 -24.73
C SER A 226 -1.75 -7.84 -24.42
N ASP A 227 -1.16 -8.70 -25.26
CA ASP A 227 -1.06 -10.13 -25.01
C ASP A 227 -0.27 -10.37 -23.71
N THR A 228 -0.78 -11.29 -22.87
CA THR A 228 -0.16 -11.64 -21.60
C THR A 228 0.40 -13.05 -21.64
N ASP A 229 1.50 -13.28 -20.95
CA ASP A 229 2.14 -14.58 -20.73
C ASP A 229 1.64 -15.30 -19.46
N TRP A 230 0.53 -14.81 -18.88
CA TRP A 230 -0.13 -15.36 -17.71
C TRP A 230 -1.64 -15.53 -17.93
N ASP A 231 -2.24 -16.44 -17.18
CA ASP A 231 -3.66 -16.77 -17.30
C ASP A 231 -4.54 -15.75 -16.55
N LYS A 232 -5.29 -14.94 -17.33
CA LYS A 232 -6.23 -13.94 -16.80
C LYS A 232 -7.36 -14.57 -15.97
N SER A 233 -7.75 -15.82 -16.28
CA SER A 233 -8.84 -16.50 -15.54
C SER A 233 -8.45 -16.93 -14.13
N LYS A 234 -7.16 -17.00 -13.85
CA LYS A 234 -6.57 -17.29 -12.53
C LYS A 234 -6.14 -16.05 -11.77
N SER A 235 -6.38 -14.88 -12.34
CA SER A 235 -5.91 -13.60 -11.83
C SER A 235 -7.09 -12.71 -11.48
N GLU A 236 -6.92 -11.81 -10.52
CA GLU A 236 -7.98 -10.88 -10.15
C GLU A 236 -7.95 -9.66 -11.07
N LYS A 237 -8.99 -9.48 -11.88
CA LYS A 237 -9.25 -8.25 -12.59
C LYS A 237 -9.82 -7.24 -11.59
N ILE A 238 -9.02 -6.25 -11.22
CA ILE A 238 -9.30 -5.38 -10.06
C ILE A 238 -10.63 -4.63 -10.21
N ILE A 239 -10.95 -4.15 -11.42
CA ILE A 239 -12.17 -3.38 -11.69
C ILE A 239 -13.46 -4.19 -11.49
N ASP A 240 -13.40 -5.53 -11.45
CA ASP A 240 -14.57 -6.39 -11.30
C ASP A 240 -15.09 -6.44 -9.84
N TYR A 241 -14.37 -5.81 -8.89
CA TYR A 241 -14.70 -5.79 -7.47
C TYR A 241 -14.96 -4.37 -6.94
N PRO A 242 -15.95 -3.61 -7.49
CA PRO A 242 -16.07 -2.17 -7.26
C PRO A 242 -16.32 -1.79 -5.80
N THR A 243 -16.97 -2.63 -5.00
CA THR A 243 -17.17 -2.37 -3.58
C THR A 243 -15.90 -2.69 -2.78
N ALA A 244 -15.31 -3.88 -2.98
CA ALA A 244 -14.16 -4.32 -2.23
C ALA A 244 -12.91 -3.50 -2.58
N TYR A 245 -12.70 -3.27 -3.87
CA TYR A 245 -11.48 -2.62 -4.35
C TYR A 245 -11.68 -1.13 -4.70
N GLY A 246 -12.69 -0.50 -4.07
CA GLY A 246 -12.81 0.96 -4.07
C GLY A 246 -11.51 1.61 -3.61
N TYR A 247 -10.94 1.12 -2.51
CA TYR A 247 -9.63 1.46 -1.96
C TYR A 247 -8.93 0.22 -1.44
N CYS A 248 -7.62 0.09 -1.73
CA CYS A 248 -6.81 -1.08 -1.36
C CYS A 248 -5.40 -0.70 -0.94
N LEU A 249 -4.84 -1.53 -0.05
CA LEU A 249 -3.41 -1.62 0.25
C LEU A 249 -2.95 -3.06 0.10
N PHE A 250 -1.86 -3.30 -0.60
CA PHE A 250 -1.25 -4.61 -0.69
C PHE A 250 -0.61 -4.99 0.65
N ILE A 251 -1.01 -6.13 1.19
CA ILE A 251 -0.34 -6.77 2.33
C ILE A 251 0.84 -7.55 1.78
N GLY A 252 2.05 -7.17 2.20
CA GLY A 252 3.30 -7.73 1.66
C GLY A 252 3.57 -9.17 2.06
N TYR A 253 2.53 -10.01 2.10
CA TYR A 253 2.64 -11.46 2.23
C TYR A 253 3.02 -12.08 0.89
N ASN A 254 3.87 -13.09 0.92
CA ASN A 254 4.33 -13.83 -0.27
C ASN A 254 4.81 -12.92 -1.43
N ILE A 255 5.51 -11.83 -1.11
CA ILE A 255 6.04 -10.87 -2.12
C ILE A 255 7.01 -11.50 -3.11
N GLU A 256 7.58 -12.65 -2.75
CA GLU A 256 8.51 -13.40 -3.60
C GLU A 256 7.77 -14.29 -4.63
N GLY A 257 6.44 -14.36 -4.56
CA GLY A 257 5.62 -15.13 -5.48
C GLY A 257 5.88 -16.63 -5.42
N VAL A 258 6.01 -17.19 -4.21
CA VAL A 258 6.21 -18.64 -4.02
C VAL A 258 4.89 -19.36 -4.28
N PRO A 259 4.80 -20.23 -5.31
CA PRO A 259 3.59 -20.99 -5.61
C PRO A 259 3.07 -21.80 -4.41
N GLY A 260 1.75 -21.79 -4.22
CA GLY A 260 1.09 -22.51 -3.14
C GLY A 260 0.96 -21.76 -1.83
N LYS A 261 1.70 -20.66 -1.65
CA LYS A 261 1.58 -19.80 -0.45
C LYS A 261 0.38 -18.85 -0.48
N GLY A 262 -0.27 -18.69 -1.62
CA GLY A 262 -1.37 -17.75 -1.80
C GLY A 262 -0.96 -16.40 -2.36
N SER A 263 -1.92 -15.72 -2.95
CA SER A 263 -1.78 -14.42 -3.62
C SER A 263 -2.96 -13.50 -3.31
N CYS A 264 -2.89 -12.25 -3.75
CA CYS A 264 -4.01 -11.29 -3.69
C CYS A 264 -4.48 -10.99 -2.26
N PHE A 265 -3.55 -10.84 -1.31
CA PHE A 265 -3.91 -10.44 0.06
C PHE A 265 -3.85 -8.93 0.21
N PHE A 266 -4.99 -8.32 0.50
CA PHE A 266 -5.16 -6.86 0.59
C PHE A 266 -5.82 -6.45 1.91
N LEU A 267 -5.55 -5.23 2.33
CA LEU A 267 -6.43 -4.46 3.21
C LEU A 267 -7.32 -3.61 2.30
N HIS A 268 -8.66 -3.79 2.35
CA HIS A 268 -9.58 -3.21 1.39
C HIS A 268 -10.94 -2.81 1.98
N CYS A 269 -11.84 -2.23 1.18
CA CYS A 269 -13.18 -1.84 1.60
C CYS A 269 -14.06 -3.07 1.89
N SER A 270 -14.82 -3.04 3.00
CA SER A 270 -15.66 -4.16 3.42
C SER A 270 -16.95 -4.28 2.62
N ASN A 271 -17.34 -5.52 2.33
CA ASN A 271 -18.66 -5.91 1.81
C ASN A 271 -19.61 -6.34 2.94
N GLY A 272 -19.28 -6.07 4.22
CA GLY A 272 -20.07 -6.47 5.38
C GLY A 272 -20.06 -7.98 5.68
N ARG A 273 -19.03 -8.70 5.21
CA ARG A 273 -18.89 -10.16 5.37
C ARG A 273 -17.42 -10.59 5.39
N PRO A 274 -17.11 -11.79 5.92
CA PRO A 274 -15.77 -12.37 5.85
C PRO A 274 -15.23 -12.45 4.42
N THR A 275 -13.92 -12.34 4.29
CA THR A 275 -13.20 -12.33 3.01
C THR A 275 -12.75 -13.73 2.57
N ALA A 276 -12.10 -13.82 1.42
CA ALA A 276 -11.41 -15.03 0.97
C ALA A 276 -9.98 -15.16 1.53
N GLY A 277 -9.55 -14.21 2.38
CA GLY A 277 -8.20 -14.19 2.98
C GLY A 277 -7.67 -12.77 3.23
N CYS A 278 -8.29 -11.76 2.66
CA CYS A 278 -7.95 -10.36 2.88
C CYS A 278 -8.37 -9.87 4.28
N VAL A 279 -7.95 -8.65 4.63
CA VAL A 279 -8.52 -7.85 5.71
C VAL A 279 -9.41 -6.79 5.11
N SER A 280 -10.61 -6.55 5.67
CA SER A 280 -11.48 -5.50 5.18
C SER A 280 -12.04 -4.63 6.30
N VAL A 281 -12.19 -3.32 6.02
CA VAL A 281 -12.73 -2.31 6.91
C VAL A 281 -13.76 -1.44 6.16
N PRO A 282 -14.64 -0.68 6.84
CA PRO A 282 -15.52 0.26 6.16
C PRO A 282 -14.78 1.18 5.17
N GLU A 283 -15.42 1.56 4.08
CA GLU A 283 -14.80 2.39 3.03
C GLU A 283 -14.28 3.72 3.57
N SER A 284 -15.04 4.38 4.47
CA SER A 284 -14.62 5.62 5.13
C SER A 284 -13.31 5.47 5.89
N ASP A 285 -13.14 4.33 6.56
CA ASP A 285 -11.97 4.04 7.38
C ASP A 285 -10.80 3.59 6.52
N MET A 286 -11.08 2.88 5.42
CA MET A 286 -10.06 2.57 4.41
C MET A 286 -9.50 3.87 3.78
N ALA A 287 -10.38 4.81 3.44
CA ALA A 287 -9.98 6.13 2.95
C ALA A 287 -9.20 6.93 4.02
N PHE A 288 -9.56 6.81 5.31
CA PHE A 288 -8.79 7.41 6.41
C PHE A 288 -7.39 6.80 6.50
N ILE A 289 -7.27 5.47 6.45
CA ILE A 289 -5.97 4.78 6.46
C ILE A 289 -5.10 5.30 5.31
N LEU A 290 -5.64 5.36 4.09
CA LEU A 290 -4.90 5.85 2.93
C LEU A 290 -4.43 7.30 3.06
N ARG A 291 -5.22 8.19 3.63
CA ARG A 291 -4.82 9.59 3.88
C ARG A 291 -3.72 9.73 4.93
N ASN A 292 -3.58 8.77 5.81
CA ASN A 292 -2.64 8.85 6.95
C ASN A 292 -1.42 7.92 6.81
N ILE A 293 -1.47 6.92 5.92
CA ILE A 293 -0.35 6.00 5.72
C ILE A 293 0.89 6.72 5.17
N GLY A 294 2.05 6.38 5.73
CA GLY A 294 3.36 6.78 5.23
C GLY A 294 4.15 5.60 4.66
N GLU A 295 5.35 5.87 4.15
CA GLU A 295 6.21 4.87 3.48
C GLU A 295 6.69 3.74 4.41
N ASN A 296 6.74 3.98 5.72
CA ASN A 296 7.22 3.01 6.72
C ASN A 296 6.07 2.51 7.60
N CYS A 297 5.07 1.90 6.98
CA CYS A 297 3.92 1.29 7.65
C CYS A 297 3.96 -0.24 7.53
N GLY A 298 3.72 -0.91 8.65
CA GLY A 298 3.52 -2.35 8.71
C GLY A 298 2.09 -2.72 9.12
N ILE A 299 1.70 -3.97 8.84
CA ILE A 299 0.47 -4.57 9.36
C ILE A 299 0.82 -5.79 10.21
N VAL A 300 0.24 -5.87 11.39
CA VAL A 300 0.31 -7.04 12.29
C VAL A 300 -1.05 -7.71 12.26
N ILE A 301 -1.10 -9.01 12.00
CA ILE A 301 -2.32 -9.80 11.90
C ILE A 301 -2.24 -10.99 12.87
N GLU A 302 -3.18 -11.06 13.83
CA GLU A 302 -3.25 -12.07 14.90
C GLU A 302 -4.68 -12.52 15.25
#